data_7659ac98bf01e8e21621d2dda033d443
#
_entry.id   7659ac98bf01e8e21621d2dda033d443
#
_cell.length_a   1.000
_cell.length_b   1.000
_cell.length_c   1.000
_cell.angle_alpha   90.00
_cell.angle_beta   90.00
_cell.angle_gamma   90.00
#
_symmetry.space_group_name_H-M   'P 1'
#
loop_
_entity.id
_entity.type
_entity.pdbx_description
1 polymer ?
#
loop_
_entity_poly.entity_id
_entity_poly.type
_entity_poly.pdbx_seq_one_letter_code
_entity_poly.pdbx_strand_id
1 'polypeptide(L)'
;VTHFVSTGKDVSERVLGQEKLTHLAHHDNLTDLPNRTLFRQRLNEALARTRRNEKLLALMFLDLDNFKRINDSLGHDVGDALLQQVAERLKESIRETDSVSRLGGDEFTVILEGINHVNNVIAIAQKLVHAISQPFAIGVAGAAVVDATHQRFVVDDLAAQHAGLHEPAKTFVD
;
A
#
# COMPACT_ATOMS: atom_id res chain seq x y z
N VAL A 1 -37.41 -46.04 22.32
CA VAL A 1 -36.76 -45.49 21.11
C VAL A 1 -36.46 -44.02 21.38
N THR A 2 -35.19 -43.71 21.61
CA THR A 2 -34.71 -42.34 21.94
C THR A 2 -34.27 -41.68 20.66
N HIS A 3 -34.97 -40.63 20.23
CA HIS A 3 -34.58 -39.83 19.06
C HIS A 3 -33.64 -38.72 19.51
N PHE A 4 -32.40 -38.73 19.02
CA PHE A 4 -31.48 -37.60 19.11
C PHE A 4 -31.67 -36.68 17.89
N VAL A 5 -32.18 -35.49 18.12
CA VAL A 5 -32.21 -34.43 17.10
C VAL A 5 -30.93 -33.61 17.28
N SER A 6 -29.97 -33.78 16.37
CA SER A 6 -28.77 -32.91 16.28
C SER A 6 -29.13 -31.70 15.43
N THR A 7 -29.29 -30.54 16.03
CA THR A 7 -29.36 -29.26 15.34
C THR A 7 -27.92 -28.77 15.06
N GLY A 8 -27.35 -29.22 13.96
CA GLY A 8 -26.10 -28.65 13.44
C GLY A 8 -26.39 -27.24 12.91
N LYS A 9 -26.07 -26.19 13.69
CA LYS A 9 -26.10 -24.83 13.21
C LYS A 9 -24.93 -24.68 12.26
N ASP A 10 -25.17 -24.32 10.99
CA ASP A 10 -24.11 -24.09 10.02
C ASP A 10 -23.27 -22.90 10.46
N VAL A 11 -22.08 -23.17 11.00
CA VAL A 11 -21.14 -22.17 11.52
C VAL A 11 -20.37 -21.52 10.37
N SER A 12 -20.36 -22.15 9.19
CA SER A 12 -19.58 -21.75 8.03
C SER A 12 -19.98 -20.37 7.51
N GLU A 13 -21.28 -20.10 7.37
CA GLU A 13 -21.76 -18.77 6.93
C GLU A 13 -21.38 -17.66 7.92
N ARG A 14 -21.42 -17.97 9.23
CA ARG A 14 -21.07 -17.01 10.27
C ARG A 14 -19.56 -16.70 10.27
N VAL A 15 -18.73 -17.72 10.08
CA VAL A 15 -17.26 -17.57 10.00
C VAL A 15 -16.89 -16.75 8.76
N LEU A 16 -17.41 -17.11 7.58
CA LEU A 16 -17.20 -16.39 6.33
C LEU A 16 -17.67 -14.93 6.42
N GLY A 17 -18.83 -14.70 7.05
CA GLY A 17 -19.32 -13.33 7.29
C GLY A 17 -18.38 -12.52 8.20
N GLN A 18 -17.85 -13.13 9.26
CA GLN A 18 -16.93 -12.49 10.17
C GLN A 18 -15.58 -12.20 9.51
N GLU A 19 -15.04 -13.12 8.72
CA GLU A 19 -13.80 -12.93 7.95
C GLU A 19 -13.95 -11.78 6.96
N LYS A 20 -15.07 -11.72 6.23
CA LYS A 20 -15.37 -10.63 5.30
C LYS A 20 -15.45 -9.28 6.01
N LEU A 21 -16.11 -9.20 7.16
CA LEU A 21 -16.18 -7.97 7.94
C LEU A 21 -14.80 -7.53 8.43
N THR A 22 -13.98 -8.48 8.89
CA THR A 22 -12.60 -8.21 9.31
C THR A 22 -11.75 -7.71 8.15
N HIS A 23 -11.90 -8.34 6.97
CA HIS A 23 -11.20 -7.89 5.76
C HIS A 23 -11.58 -6.46 5.37
N LEU A 24 -12.87 -6.15 5.30
CA LEU A 24 -13.40 -4.81 5.01
C LEU A 24 -12.95 -3.74 6.03
N ALA A 25 -12.77 -4.12 7.29
CA ALA A 25 -12.28 -3.21 8.33
C ALA A 25 -10.80 -2.84 8.17
N HIS A 26 -10.01 -3.67 7.46
CA HIS A 26 -8.56 -3.55 7.38
C HIS A 26 -8.01 -3.33 5.97
N HIS A 27 -8.81 -3.52 4.93
CA HIS A 27 -8.40 -3.36 3.53
C HIS A 27 -9.21 -2.29 2.82
N ASP A 28 -8.61 -1.72 1.80
CA ASP A 28 -9.26 -0.80 0.86
C ASP A 28 -10.10 -1.60 -0.15
N ASN A 29 -11.37 -1.26 -0.28
CA ASN A 29 -12.32 -2.04 -1.09
C ASN A 29 -12.02 -2.01 -2.59
N LEU A 30 -11.29 -1.00 -3.08
CA LEU A 30 -10.98 -0.87 -4.50
C LEU A 30 -9.72 -1.64 -4.88
N THR A 31 -8.67 -1.52 -4.07
CA THR A 31 -7.33 -2.01 -4.40
C THR A 31 -6.93 -3.27 -3.64
N ASP A 32 -7.73 -3.67 -2.65
CA ASP A 32 -7.45 -4.79 -1.73
C ASP A 32 -6.15 -4.62 -0.91
N LEU A 33 -5.54 -3.45 -0.96
CA LEU A 33 -4.40 -3.13 -0.12
C LEU A 33 -4.83 -2.85 1.33
N PRO A 34 -3.93 -3.00 2.31
CA PRO A 34 -4.11 -2.47 3.65
C PRO A 34 -4.63 -1.04 3.63
N ASN A 35 -5.71 -0.78 4.37
CA ASN A 35 -6.24 0.55 4.55
C ASN A 35 -5.47 1.34 5.64
N ARG A 36 -5.89 2.57 5.93
CA ARG A 36 -5.29 3.44 6.96
C ARG A 36 -5.24 2.77 8.35
N THR A 37 -6.21 1.93 8.69
CA THR A 37 -6.25 1.23 9.97
C THR A 37 -5.16 0.17 10.06
N LEU A 38 -5.08 -0.71 9.07
CA LEU A 38 -4.07 -1.77 9.02
C LEU A 38 -2.66 -1.20 8.79
N PHE A 39 -2.53 -0.12 8.02
CA PHE A 39 -1.26 0.62 7.88
C PHE A 39 -0.70 1.07 9.24
N ARG A 40 -1.52 1.71 10.09
CA ARG A 40 -1.09 2.15 11.42
C ARG A 40 -0.64 1.00 12.30
N GLN A 41 -1.39 -0.10 12.27
CA GLN A 41 -1.02 -1.31 13.00
C GLN A 41 0.33 -1.85 12.54
N ARG A 42 0.53 -2.05 11.23
CA ARG A 42 1.78 -2.55 10.65
C ARG A 42 2.96 -1.64 10.94
N LEU A 43 2.77 -0.32 10.84
CA LEU A 43 3.81 0.65 11.16
C LEU A 43 4.26 0.55 12.62
N ASN A 44 3.33 0.44 13.57
CA ASN A 44 3.66 0.28 14.99
C ASN A 44 4.41 -1.03 15.25
N GLU A 45 4.00 -2.11 14.62
CA GLU A 45 4.68 -3.41 14.71
C GLU A 45 6.09 -3.35 14.11
N ALA A 46 6.24 -2.73 12.93
CA ALA A 46 7.52 -2.53 12.27
C ALA A 46 8.48 -1.69 13.11
N LEU A 47 8.01 -0.58 13.70
CA LEU A 47 8.78 0.25 14.63
C LEU A 47 9.25 -0.55 15.86
N ALA A 48 8.38 -1.40 16.41
CA ALA A 48 8.75 -2.24 17.55
C ALA A 48 9.79 -3.31 17.18
N ARG A 49 9.72 -3.86 15.95
CA ARG A 49 10.74 -4.81 15.43
C ARG A 49 12.07 -4.11 15.18
N THR A 50 12.05 -2.94 14.58
CA THR A 50 13.24 -2.12 14.26
C THR A 50 14.05 -1.79 15.51
N ARG A 51 13.37 -1.37 16.58
CA ARG A 51 14.03 -1.09 17.89
C ARG A 51 14.76 -2.29 18.48
N ARG A 52 14.25 -3.51 18.26
CA ARG A 52 14.88 -4.75 18.80
C ARG A 52 16.04 -5.23 17.98
N ASN A 53 16.02 -4.97 16.67
CA ASN A 53 16.95 -5.59 15.71
C ASN A 53 18.05 -4.62 15.23
N GLU A 54 18.06 -3.36 15.73
CA GLU A 54 18.99 -2.31 15.30
C GLU A 54 19.07 -2.11 13.78
N LYS A 55 17.94 -2.32 13.09
CA LYS A 55 17.80 -2.09 11.66
C LYS A 55 17.09 -0.74 11.41
N LEU A 56 17.18 -0.25 10.18
CA LEU A 56 16.43 0.92 9.76
C LEU A 56 15.05 0.52 9.25
N LEU A 57 14.10 1.44 9.39
CA LEU A 57 12.78 1.40 8.79
C LEU A 57 12.61 2.66 7.95
N ALA A 58 12.14 2.49 6.73
CA ALA A 58 11.78 3.63 5.90
C ALA A 58 10.28 3.62 5.61
N LEU A 59 9.68 4.80 5.67
CA LEU A 59 8.31 5.05 5.28
C LEU A 59 8.31 5.95 4.04
N MET A 60 7.66 5.50 2.98
CA MET A 60 7.49 6.28 1.76
C MET A 60 6.03 6.67 1.62
N PHE A 61 5.79 7.91 1.21
CA PHE A 61 4.50 8.41 0.76
C PHE A 61 4.54 8.61 -0.75
N LEU A 62 3.49 8.21 -1.40
CA LEU A 62 3.33 8.28 -2.84
C LEU A 62 1.95 8.85 -3.15
N ASP A 63 1.93 9.85 -4.01
CA ASP A 63 0.72 10.51 -4.48
C ASP A 63 0.71 10.50 -6.02
N LEU A 64 -0.45 10.22 -6.64
CA LEU A 64 -0.56 10.18 -8.09
C LEU A 64 -0.83 11.58 -8.64
N ASP A 65 0.19 12.22 -9.18
CA ASP A 65 0.06 13.54 -9.79
C ASP A 65 -1.00 13.53 -10.91
N ASN A 66 -1.82 14.59 -10.93
CA ASN A 66 -2.91 14.75 -11.90
C ASN A 66 -4.02 13.69 -11.87
N PHE A 67 -4.13 12.85 -10.83
CA PHE A 67 -5.18 11.85 -10.74
C PHE A 67 -6.59 12.44 -10.90
N LYS A 68 -6.84 13.60 -10.27
CA LYS A 68 -8.11 14.32 -10.46
C LYS A 68 -8.38 14.65 -11.93
N ARG A 69 -7.35 15.08 -12.68
CA ARG A 69 -7.51 15.41 -14.10
C ARG A 69 -7.83 14.17 -14.94
N ILE A 70 -7.29 13.01 -14.57
CA ILE A 70 -7.63 11.73 -15.21
C ILE A 70 -9.11 11.42 -14.99
N ASN A 71 -9.59 11.52 -13.75
CA ASN A 71 -11.02 11.33 -13.44
C ASN A 71 -11.92 12.30 -14.20
N ASP A 72 -11.58 13.59 -14.21
CA ASP A 72 -12.36 14.63 -14.87
C ASP A 72 -12.40 14.44 -16.39
N SER A 73 -11.35 13.88 -16.99
CA SER A 73 -11.21 13.72 -18.45
C SER A 73 -11.69 12.37 -18.97
N LEU A 74 -11.46 11.28 -18.22
CA LEU A 74 -11.68 9.90 -18.67
C LEU A 74 -12.76 9.16 -17.85
N GLY A 75 -13.25 9.78 -16.78
CA GLY A 75 -14.25 9.20 -15.89
C GLY A 75 -13.65 8.44 -14.70
N HIS A 76 -14.46 8.27 -13.66
CA HIS A 76 -14.06 7.60 -12.41
C HIS A 76 -13.72 6.12 -12.60
N ASP A 77 -14.39 5.43 -13.52
CA ASP A 77 -14.09 4.01 -13.79
C ASP A 77 -12.67 3.80 -14.29
N VAL A 78 -12.15 4.74 -15.11
CA VAL A 78 -10.75 4.74 -15.57
C VAL A 78 -9.79 5.05 -14.43
N GLY A 79 -10.15 6.01 -13.58
CA GLY A 79 -9.38 6.33 -12.38
C GLY A 79 -9.30 5.15 -11.40
N ASP A 80 -10.41 4.46 -11.18
CA ASP A 80 -10.46 3.27 -10.32
C ASP A 80 -9.60 2.13 -10.87
N ALA A 81 -9.67 1.87 -12.19
CA ALA A 81 -8.83 0.88 -12.84
C ALA A 81 -7.33 1.26 -12.79
N LEU A 82 -7.00 2.56 -12.88
CA LEU A 82 -5.62 3.04 -12.67
C LEU A 82 -5.15 2.75 -11.26
N LEU A 83 -5.93 3.09 -10.24
CA LEU A 83 -5.58 2.83 -8.84
C LEU A 83 -5.34 1.34 -8.56
N GLN A 84 -6.15 0.45 -9.15
CA GLN A 84 -5.97 -1.00 -9.03
C GLN A 84 -4.65 -1.45 -9.67
N GLN A 85 -4.33 -1.00 -10.88
CA GLN A 85 -3.07 -1.35 -11.54
C GLN A 85 -1.84 -0.77 -10.83
N VAL A 86 -1.94 0.44 -10.29
CA VAL A 86 -0.88 1.03 -9.44
C VAL A 86 -0.65 0.16 -8.20
N ALA A 87 -1.71 -0.26 -7.52
CA ALA A 87 -1.64 -1.12 -6.35
C ALA A 87 -0.92 -2.44 -6.66
N GLU A 88 -1.26 -3.09 -7.77
CA GLU A 88 -0.61 -4.34 -8.22
C GLU A 88 0.87 -4.12 -8.51
N ARG A 89 1.23 -3.09 -9.28
CA ARG A 89 2.65 -2.79 -9.60
C ARG A 89 3.47 -2.47 -8.35
N LEU A 90 2.92 -1.71 -7.42
CA LEU A 90 3.59 -1.42 -6.16
C LEU A 90 3.82 -2.70 -5.36
N LYS A 91 2.80 -3.55 -5.24
CA LYS A 91 2.87 -4.84 -4.54
C LYS A 91 3.92 -5.78 -5.14
N GLU A 92 3.98 -5.89 -6.46
CA GLU A 92 4.97 -6.70 -7.17
C GLU A 92 6.40 -6.14 -7.07
N SER A 93 6.52 -4.85 -6.82
CA SER A 93 7.81 -4.17 -6.76
C SER A 93 8.52 -4.25 -5.43
N ILE A 94 7.85 -4.68 -4.35
CA ILE A 94 8.39 -4.79 -3.00
C ILE A 94 8.55 -6.25 -2.59
N ARG A 95 9.21 -6.48 -1.44
CA ARG A 95 9.40 -7.81 -0.86
C ARG A 95 8.21 -8.17 0.02
N GLU A 96 8.06 -9.46 0.33
CA GLU A 96 7.02 -9.96 1.24
C GLU A 96 7.11 -9.34 2.66
N THR A 97 8.31 -8.98 3.10
CA THR A 97 8.56 -8.31 4.39
C THR A 97 8.14 -6.84 4.41
N ASP A 98 8.01 -6.23 3.24
CA ASP A 98 7.60 -4.84 3.09
C ASP A 98 6.07 -4.74 2.97
N SER A 99 5.51 -3.56 3.13
CA SER A 99 4.06 -3.39 3.09
C SER A 99 3.67 -2.17 2.26
N VAL A 100 2.80 -2.38 1.28
CA VAL A 100 2.09 -1.29 0.58
C VAL A 100 0.72 -1.10 1.22
N SER A 101 0.25 0.14 1.31
CA SER A 101 -1.08 0.48 1.80
C SER A 101 -1.67 1.63 0.99
N ARG A 102 -3.01 1.72 0.92
CA ARG A 102 -3.71 2.87 0.37
C ARG A 102 -4.43 3.60 1.50
N LEU A 103 -4.14 4.90 1.65
CA LEU A 103 -4.71 5.69 2.75
C LEU A 103 -6.06 6.32 2.38
N GLY A 104 -6.34 6.44 1.09
CA GLY A 104 -7.57 6.99 0.51
C GLY A 104 -7.25 7.84 -0.72
N GLY A 105 -8.21 8.06 -1.62
CA GLY A 105 -7.98 8.80 -2.84
C GLY A 105 -6.87 8.20 -3.69
N ASP A 106 -5.86 9.00 -4.00
CA ASP A 106 -4.65 8.68 -4.75
C ASP A 106 -3.39 8.50 -3.87
N GLU A 107 -3.57 8.49 -2.53
CA GLU A 107 -2.48 8.37 -1.55
C GLU A 107 -2.12 6.90 -1.25
N PHE A 108 -0.88 6.52 -1.55
CA PHE A 108 -0.29 5.23 -1.18
C PHE A 108 0.87 5.41 -0.20
N THR A 109 1.17 4.37 0.56
CA THR A 109 2.34 4.33 1.46
C THR A 109 3.05 3.00 1.33
N VAL A 110 4.37 3.03 1.53
CA VAL A 110 5.21 1.83 1.56
C VAL A 110 6.04 1.83 2.83
N ILE A 111 5.96 0.74 3.61
CA ILE A 111 6.82 0.49 4.76
C ILE A 111 7.90 -0.49 4.32
N LEU A 112 9.17 -0.09 4.43
CA LEU A 112 10.33 -0.93 4.17
C LEU A 112 10.98 -1.30 5.49
N GLU A 113 11.09 -2.61 5.77
CA GLU A 113 11.67 -3.13 7.00
C GLU A 113 13.07 -3.74 6.80
N GLY A 114 13.83 -3.80 7.88
CA GLY A 114 15.12 -4.50 7.87
C GLY A 114 16.19 -3.85 6.99
N ILE A 115 16.12 -2.54 6.81
CA ILE A 115 17.05 -1.78 5.99
C ILE A 115 18.41 -1.70 6.68
N ASN A 116 19.49 -2.04 5.95
CA ASN A 116 20.86 -1.95 6.44
C ASN A 116 21.53 -0.61 6.12
N HIS A 117 21.18 0.00 4.97
CA HIS A 117 21.78 1.23 4.47
C HIS A 117 20.74 2.08 3.74
N VAL A 118 20.83 3.39 3.91
CA VAL A 118 19.93 4.35 3.26
C VAL A 118 19.93 4.21 1.72
N ASN A 119 21.07 3.86 1.13
CA ASN A 119 21.15 3.63 -0.32
C ASN A 119 20.19 2.53 -0.82
N ASN A 120 19.83 1.56 0.04
CA ASN A 120 18.85 0.53 -0.32
C ASN A 120 17.44 1.13 -0.46
N VAL A 121 17.13 2.14 0.34
CA VAL A 121 15.85 2.87 0.27
C VAL A 121 15.75 3.61 -1.06
N ILE A 122 16.82 4.33 -1.44
CA ILE A 122 16.87 5.07 -2.71
C ILE A 122 16.68 4.12 -3.90
N ALA A 123 17.37 2.98 -3.91
CA ALA A 123 17.24 1.99 -4.99
C ALA A 123 15.81 1.43 -5.09
N ILE A 124 15.15 1.18 -3.96
CA ILE A 124 13.76 0.71 -3.95
C ILE A 124 12.82 1.83 -4.41
N ALA A 125 13.02 3.08 -3.94
CA ALA A 125 12.24 4.23 -4.39
C ALA A 125 12.32 4.40 -5.91
N GLN A 126 13.54 4.37 -6.49
CA GLN A 126 13.74 4.45 -7.94
C GLN A 126 13.05 3.30 -8.69
N LYS A 127 13.08 2.08 -8.14
CA LYS A 127 12.37 0.93 -8.72
C LYS A 127 10.85 1.16 -8.72
N LEU A 128 10.29 1.68 -7.62
CA LEU A 128 8.88 2.00 -7.50
C LEU A 128 8.46 3.10 -8.49
N VAL A 129 9.23 4.22 -8.54
CA VAL A 129 9.03 5.29 -9.53
C VAL A 129 9.02 4.71 -10.93
N HIS A 130 10.04 3.93 -11.29
CA HIS A 130 10.13 3.32 -12.61
C HIS A 130 8.92 2.42 -12.92
N ALA A 131 8.49 1.60 -11.97
CA ALA A 131 7.36 0.69 -12.16
C ALA A 131 6.04 1.45 -12.44
N ILE A 132 5.78 2.54 -11.73
CA ILE A 132 4.54 3.31 -11.88
C ILE A 132 4.61 4.36 -13.00
N SER A 133 5.80 4.75 -13.47
CA SER A 133 5.95 5.61 -14.64
C SER A 133 5.75 4.87 -15.97
N GLN A 134 5.70 3.54 -15.96
CA GLN A 134 5.37 2.78 -17.16
C GLN A 134 3.88 2.99 -17.53
N PRO A 135 3.56 3.12 -18.82
CA PRO A 135 2.18 3.31 -19.27
C PRO A 135 1.22 2.27 -18.71
N PHE A 136 0.02 2.70 -18.35
CA PHE A 136 -1.07 1.83 -17.90
C PHE A 136 -2.04 1.58 -19.05
N ALA A 137 -2.25 0.31 -19.39
CA ALA A 137 -3.26 -0.07 -20.37
C ALA A 137 -4.62 -0.21 -19.67
N ILE A 138 -5.43 0.83 -19.72
CA ILE A 138 -6.75 0.87 -19.08
C ILE A 138 -7.80 0.97 -20.18
N GLY A 139 -8.75 0.07 -20.24
CA GLY A 139 -9.89 0.21 -21.14
C GLY A 139 -10.53 -1.10 -21.56
N VAL A 140 -11.84 -1.00 -21.84
CA VAL A 140 -12.62 -2.00 -22.55
C VAL A 140 -12.43 -1.71 -24.03
N ALA A 141 -11.85 -2.65 -24.78
CA ALA A 141 -11.63 -2.59 -26.22
C ALA A 141 -10.75 -1.43 -26.76
N GLY A 142 -9.53 -1.30 -26.27
CA GLY A 142 -8.49 -0.59 -27.01
C GLY A 142 -8.25 0.85 -26.58
N ALA A 143 -7.63 1.02 -25.44
CA ALA A 143 -6.66 2.05 -25.17
C ALA A 143 -7.15 3.43 -24.66
N ALA A 144 -7.19 3.59 -23.39
CA ALA A 144 -6.56 4.77 -22.81
C ALA A 144 -5.18 4.35 -22.27
N VAL A 145 -4.10 4.82 -22.89
CA VAL A 145 -2.77 4.74 -22.30
C VAL A 145 -2.65 5.91 -21.36
N VAL A 146 -2.68 5.65 -20.06
CA VAL A 146 -2.49 6.68 -19.04
C VAL A 146 -1.02 6.75 -18.70
N ASP A 147 -0.43 7.91 -18.98
CA ASP A 147 0.95 8.23 -18.64
C ASP A 147 0.96 8.95 -17.29
N ALA A 148 1.49 8.28 -16.27
CA ALA A 148 1.60 8.80 -14.92
C ALA A 148 3.06 9.19 -14.60
N THR A 149 3.73 9.90 -15.51
CA THR A 149 5.19 10.14 -15.49
C THR A 149 5.69 11.08 -14.40
N HIS A 150 4.82 11.78 -13.68
CA HIS A 150 5.22 12.70 -12.62
C HIS A 150 4.73 12.19 -11.26
N GLN A 151 5.59 11.51 -10.55
CA GLN A 151 5.28 10.94 -9.23
C GLN A 151 6.23 11.51 -8.19
N ARG A 152 5.70 12.00 -7.07
CA ARG A 152 6.49 12.50 -5.95
C ARG A 152 6.56 11.48 -4.84
N PHE A 153 7.79 11.13 -4.45
CA PHE A 153 8.06 10.31 -3.28
C PHE A 153 8.62 11.18 -2.16
N VAL A 154 8.03 11.09 -1.00
CA VAL A 154 8.62 11.63 0.24
C VAL A 154 9.06 10.43 1.07
N VAL A 155 10.36 10.32 1.31
CA VAL A 155 10.94 9.29 2.19
C VAL A 155 11.13 9.92 3.56
N ASP A 156 10.49 9.37 4.58
CA ASP A 156 10.64 9.81 5.96
C ASP A 156 11.38 8.70 6.75
N ASP A 157 12.55 9.03 7.31
CA ASP A 157 13.32 8.12 8.14
C ASP A 157 12.87 8.26 9.60
N LEU A 158 11.85 7.50 9.98
CA LEU A 158 11.29 7.52 11.32
C LEU A 158 12.21 6.91 12.39
N ALA A 159 13.19 6.11 12.00
CA ALA A 159 14.10 5.49 12.95
C ALA A 159 15.12 6.50 13.50
N ALA A 160 15.58 7.45 12.68
CA ALA A 160 16.50 8.50 13.10
C ALA A 160 15.85 9.51 14.06
N GLN A 161 14.56 9.80 13.92
CA GLN A 161 13.83 10.72 14.79
C GLN A 161 13.70 10.23 16.25
N HIS A 162 13.63 8.92 16.46
CA HIS A 162 13.49 8.32 17.79
C HIS A 162 14.83 8.13 18.52
N ALA A 163 15.95 8.20 17.81
CA ALA A 163 17.29 8.09 18.38
C ALA A 163 17.90 9.44 18.81
N GLY A 164 17.17 10.56 18.60
CA GLY A 164 17.68 11.89 18.94
C GLY A 164 18.84 12.38 18.06
N LEU A 165 19.06 11.72 16.92
CA LEU A 165 20.13 12.02 16.00
C LEU A 165 19.55 12.60 14.70
N HIS A 166 19.65 13.92 14.57
CA HIS A 166 19.38 14.73 13.38
C HIS A 166 17.91 14.97 12.94
N GLU A 167 17.71 16.17 12.35
CA GLU A 167 16.51 16.57 11.64
C GLU A 167 16.11 15.57 10.56
N PRO A 168 14.79 15.39 10.29
CA PRO A 168 14.32 14.45 9.29
C PRO A 168 14.85 14.83 7.91
N ALA A 169 15.68 13.96 7.34
CA ALA A 169 16.08 14.10 5.96
C ALA A 169 14.88 13.75 5.08
N LYS A 170 14.13 14.76 4.64
CA LYS A 170 13.16 14.61 3.55
C LYS A 170 13.94 14.48 2.26
N THR A 171 14.09 13.26 1.78
CA THR A 171 14.68 13.01 0.47
C THR A 171 13.56 12.98 -0.56
N PHE A 172 13.56 13.94 -1.47
CA PHE A 172 12.70 13.93 -2.65
C PHE A 172 13.42 13.10 -3.72
N VAL A 173 12.73 12.13 -4.31
CA VAL A 173 13.19 11.38 -5.48
C VAL A 173 12.25 11.76 -6.61
N ASP A 174 12.78 12.52 -7.60
CA ASP A 174 12.11 12.86 -8.86
C ASP A 174 12.31 11.74 -9.87
#